data_9abd3529454d765ecad4062fa440bad8
#
_entry.id   9abd3529454d765ecad4062fa440bad8
#
_cell.length_a   1.000
_cell.length_b   1.000
_cell.length_c   1.000
_cell.angle_alpha   90.00
_cell.angle_beta   90.00
_cell.angle_gamma   90.00
#
_symmetry.space_group_name_H-M   'P 1'
#
loop_
_entity.id
_entity.type
_entity.pdbx_description
1 polymer ?
#
loop_
_entity_poly.entity_id
_entity_poly.type
_entity_poly.pdbx_seq_one_letter_code
_entity_poly.pdbx_strand_id
1 'polypeptide(L)'
;MIRLENIGKQNGKQIVFIEASATIQRGEKVGLVGPNGAGKTTLFRMITGEELPDEGQVAIDRGVRIGYFNQDVGDMAGRSAVAEVMDGVGPVSALAAEMAELEAAMGDPDQADNMDEIITRYGEVQGRFDELDGYALDGRAREVLDGLGFSQEMMSGDVGKLSGGWKMRVALAKILLMRPDAMLLDEPSNHLDLESLIWLENFLKGYDGAILMTSHDREFMNRIVGKIVEIDGGALTSYSGDYEFYRQQRAVAEVQQQAQFERQQAMLAKEIAFIERFKARASHAAQVQSRVKKLEKIDKVEPPKRQQTVRFEFQPAPRSGEDVATLKNVSKSYGSRTIYDGLDFQVRRRERWCVMGVNGAGKSTLLKLVAGASEPDDGTVSRGPSVKMGYFAQHAMELLEGERTVLESLEDSFPQAGQAPLRALAGCFGFTGDEVEKKCRVLSGGEKARLVMAKMLFDPPNFLVLDEPTNHLDIATKQMLIEALSRYEGAMLFVSHDRHFLAALSNRVLELTEDGMHAYGGGYTEYVERTGHEAPGLRG
;
A
#
# COMPACT_ATOMS: atom_id res chain seq x y z
N MET A 1 23.27 -14.07 5.29
CA MET A 1 22.85 -14.39 3.92
C MET A 1 22.96 -13.15 3.01
N ILE A 2 22.35 -12.02 3.37
CA ILE A 2 22.53 -10.72 2.70
C ILE A 2 23.09 -9.73 3.74
N ARG A 3 24.21 -9.09 3.43
CA ARG A 3 24.87 -8.09 4.29
C ARG A 3 25.05 -6.80 3.53
N LEU A 4 24.62 -5.73 4.14
CA LEU A 4 24.85 -4.35 3.71
C LEU A 4 25.96 -3.81 4.61
N GLU A 5 27.11 -3.45 4.04
CA GLU A 5 28.30 -3.08 4.79
C GLU A 5 28.69 -1.64 4.45
N ASN A 6 28.38 -0.72 5.34
CA ASN A 6 28.70 0.71 5.26
C ASN A 6 28.30 1.35 3.92
N ILE A 7 27.09 1.01 3.42
CA ILE A 7 26.64 1.50 2.14
C ILE A 7 26.37 3.01 2.19
N GLY A 8 26.93 3.71 1.21
CA GLY A 8 26.65 5.11 0.90
C GLY A 8 25.97 5.21 -0.46
N LYS A 9 24.95 6.07 -0.59
CA LYS A 9 24.24 6.30 -1.85
C LYS A 9 23.71 7.72 -1.94
N GLN A 10 23.97 8.37 -3.09
CA GLN A 10 23.47 9.71 -3.38
C GLN A 10 22.76 9.72 -4.74
N ASN A 11 21.56 10.27 -4.79
CA ASN A 11 20.81 10.48 -6.02
C ASN A 11 20.73 11.99 -6.32
N GLY A 12 21.60 12.48 -7.22
CA GLY A 12 21.74 13.90 -7.51
C GLY A 12 22.18 14.69 -6.27
N LYS A 13 21.31 15.54 -5.73
CA LYS A 13 21.57 16.31 -4.51
C LYS A 13 21.07 15.62 -3.22
N GLN A 14 20.31 14.56 -3.36
CA GLN A 14 19.71 13.86 -2.24
C GLN A 14 20.62 12.72 -1.78
N ILE A 15 21.03 12.77 -0.52
CA ILE A 15 21.71 11.65 0.15
C ILE A 15 20.64 10.65 0.57
N VAL A 16 20.79 9.40 0.10
CA VAL A 16 19.84 8.32 0.38
C VAL A 16 20.34 7.44 1.54
N PHE A 17 21.64 7.07 1.52
CA PHE A 17 22.29 6.29 2.58
C PHE A 17 23.63 6.89 2.96
N ILE A 18 23.97 6.78 4.26
CA ILE A 18 25.24 7.23 4.85
C ILE A 18 25.74 6.10 5.75
N GLU A 19 26.86 5.46 5.40
CA GLU A 19 27.49 4.40 6.21
C GLU A 19 26.49 3.36 6.75
N ALA A 20 25.45 3.09 5.97
CA ALA A 20 24.31 2.30 6.42
C ALA A 20 24.65 0.81 6.38
N SER A 21 24.38 0.10 7.47
CA SER A 21 24.68 -1.32 7.61
C SER A 21 23.49 -2.09 8.15
N ALA A 22 23.19 -3.24 7.53
CA ALA A 22 22.16 -4.16 8.00
C ALA A 22 22.46 -5.59 7.54
N THR A 23 21.91 -6.57 8.24
CA THR A 23 22.07 -7.98 7.89
C THR A 23 20.72 -8.68 7.89
N ILE A 24 20.48 -9.50 6.85
CA ILE A 24 19.33 -10.36 6.73
C ILE A 24 19.84 -11.81 6.73
N GLN A 25 19.39 -12.58 7.71
CA GLN A 25 19.80 -13.97 7.87
C GLN A 25 18.80 -14.91 7.16
N ARG A 26 19.17 -16.16 7.02
CA ARG A 26 18.31 -17.19 6.45
C ARG A 26 17.08 -17.40 7.34
N GLY A 27 15.88 -17.43 6.74
CA GLY A 27 14.62 -17.59 7.46
C GLY A 27 14.14 -16.35 8.22
N GLU A 28 14.91 -15.26 8.26
CA GLU A 28 14.44 -14.02 8.86
C GLU A 28 13.34 -13.37 8.01
N LYS A 29 12.30 -12.89 8.67
CA LYS A 29 11.22 -12.10 8.08
C LYS A 29 11.36 -10.66 8.53
N VAL A 30 11.86 -9.82 7.62
CA VAL A 30 12.28 -8.45 7.91
C VAL A 30 11.35 -7.46 7.21
N GLY A 31 10.80 -6.53 7.98
CA GLY A 31 10.07 -5.38 7.47
C GLY A 31 10.99 -4.18 7.28
N LEU A 32 10.97 -3.59 6.10
CA LEU A 32 11.70 -2.37 5.79
C LEU A 32 10.75 -1.18 5.89
N VAL A 33 11.00 -0.27 6.84
CA VAL A 33 10.14 0.88 7.09
C VAL A 33 10.91 2.19 6.91
N GLY A 34 10.18 3.24 6.58
CA GLY A 34 10.73 4.58 6.38
C GLY A 34 9.76 5.45 5.58
N PRO A 35 9.92 6.78 5.61
CA PRO A 35 9.07 7.69 4.86
C PRO A 35 9.14 7.44 3.36
N ASN A 36 8.18 7.98 2.61
CA ASN A 36 8.25 7.94 1.16
C ASN A 36 9.48 8.72 0.66
N GLY A 37 10.20 8.14 -0.29
CA GLY A 37 11.47 8.69 -0.77
C GLY A 37 12.69 8.42 0.12
N ALA A 38 12.57 7.64 1.21
CA ALA A 38 13.70 7.29 2.08
C ALA A 38 14.72 6.34 1.43
N GLY A 39 14.40 5.75 0.26
CA GLY A 39 15.31 4.83 -0.43
C GLY A 39 14.96 3.35 -0.29
N LYS A 40 13.73 2.99 0.11
CA LYS A 40 13.31 1.57 0.23
C LYS A 40 13.52 0.80 -1.06
N THR A 41 13.00 1.28 -2.18
CA THR A 41 13.17 0.67 -3.51
C THR A 41 14.63 0.71 -3.99
N THR A 42 15.38 1.78 -3.67
CA THR A 42 16.82 1.86 -3.97
C THR A 42 17.60 0.75 -3.24
N LEU A 43 17.24 0.45 -2.00
CA LEU A 43 17.84 -0.65 -1.24
C LEU A 43 17.59 -2.01 -1.91
N PHE A 44 16.36 -2.26 -2.38
CA PHE A 44 16.05 -3.48 -3.13
C PHE A 44 16.87 -3.59 -4.42
N ARG A 45 16.96 -2.50 -5.20
CA ARG A 45 17.78 -2.48 -6.43
C ARG A 45 19.26 -2.70 -6.16
N MET A 46 19.78 -2.21 -5.04
CA MET A 46 21.16 -2.50 -4.65
C MET A 46 21.37 -3.98 -4.26
N ILE A 47 20.39 -4.60 -3.60
CA ILE A 47 20.45 -6.02 -3.27
C ILE A 47 20.34 -6.89 -4.54
N THR A 48 19.51 -6.52 -5.51
CA THR A 48 19.40 -7.24 -6.80
C THR A 48 20.57 -6.99 -7.74
N GLY A 49 21.40 -5.99 -7.46
CA GLY A 49 22.52 -5.60 -8.32
C GLY A 49 22.12 -4.72 -9.52
N GLU A 50 20.87 -4.29 -9.60
CA GLU A 50 20.39 -3.33 -10.61
C GLU A 50 21.01 -1.95 -10.40
N GLU A 51 21.37 -1.61 -9.18
CA GLU A 51 22.02 -0.38 -8.79
C GLU A 51 23.19 -0.68 -7.85
N LEU A 52 24.29 0.05 -8.01
CA LEU A 52 25.47 -0.13 -7.12
C LEU A 52 25.47 0.97 -6.05
N PRO A 53 25.91 0.64 -4.81
CA PRO A 53 26.21 1.68 -3.83
C PRO A 53 27.40 2.53 -4.30
N ASP A 54 27.44 3.81 -3.90
CA ASP A 54 28.57 4.69 -4.22
C ASP A 54 29.76 4.41 -3.29
N GLU A 55 29.45 3.98 -2.04
CA GLU A 55 30.44 3.56 -1.04
C GLU A 55 29.96 2.29 -0.32
N GLY A 56 30.90 1.51 0.22
CA GLY A 56 30.59 0.26 0.88
C GLY A 56 30.27 -0.87 -0.09
N GLN A 57 29.60 -1.92 0.39
CA GLN A 57 29.24 -3.07 -0.46
C GLN A 57 27.99 -3.80 0.01
N VAL A 58 27.35 -4.47 -0.95
CA VAL A 58 26.28 -5.43 -0.70
C VAL A 58 26.88 -6.83 -0.92
N ALA A 59 26.97 -7.61 0.16
CA ALA A 59 27.51 -8.96 0.11
C ALA A 59 26.40 -10.01 0.23
N ILE A 60 26.31 -10.90 -0.76
CA ILE A 60 25.34 -12.00 -0.81
C ILE A 60 26.13 -13.31 -0.83
N ASP A 61 25.73 -14.27 0.01
CA ASP A 61 26.40 -15.56 0.06
C ASP A 61 26.25 -16.30 -1.28
N ARG A 62 27.25 -17.07 -1.68
CA ARG A 62 27.27 -17.78 -2.96
C ARG A 62 26.12 -18.79 -3.05
N GLY A 63 25.45 -18.80 -4.22
CA GLY A 63 24.37 -19.75 -4.51
C GLY A 63 22.99 -19.34 -3.95
N VAL A 64 22.87 -18.20 -3.28
CA VAL A 64 21.59 -17.66 -2.83
C VAL A 64 20.80 -17.16 -4.03
N ARG A 65 19.61 -17.70 -4.24
CA ARG A 65 18.64 -17.21 -5.24
C ARG A 65 17.76 -16.14 -4.62
N ILE A 66 17.67 -14.99 -5.27
CA ILE A 66 16.85 -13.87 -4.85
C ILE A 66 15.68 -13.72 -5.81
N GLY A 67 14.46 -13.64 -5.30
CA GLY A 67 13.28 -13.24 -6.04
C GLY A 67 12.89 -11.80 -5.65
N TYR A 68 12.75 -10.93 -6.62
CA TYR A 68 12.36 -9.55 -6.39
C TYR A 68 11.02 -9.24 -7.05
N PHE A 69 10.06 -8.89 -6.23
CA PHE A 69 8.78 -8.34 -6.65
C PHE A 69 8.82 -6.82 -6.57
N ASN A 70 8.73 -6.16 -7.71
CA ASN A 70 8.65 -4.71 -7.83
C ASN A 70 7.31 -4.29 -8.46
N GLN A 71 7.04 -2.98 -8.45
CA GLN A 71 5.81 -2.41 -8.98
C GLN A 71 5.81 -2.26 -10.52
N ASP A 72 6.95 -2.45 -11.18
CA ASP A 72 7.06 -2.45 -12.64
C ASP A 72 7.14 -3.90 -13.14
N VAL A 73 6.07 -4.37 -13.71
CA VAL A 73 5.93 -5.78 -14.16
C VAL A 73 6.21 -5.98 -15.65
N GLY A 74 6.54 -4.91 -16.37
CA GLY A 74 6.77 -4.96 -17.81
C GLY A 74 5.52 -5.34 -18.62
N ASP A 75 5.73 -5.56 -19.91
CA ASP A 75 4.67 -5.98 -20.82
C ASP A 75 4.51 -7.51 -20.80
N MET A 76 3.35 -7.96 -20.31
CA MET A 76 2.94 -9.36 -20.35
C MET A 76 1.83 -9.52 -21.38
N ALA A 77 2.02 -10.39 -22.38
CA ALA A 77 1.02 -10.68 -23.41
C ALA A 77 1.29 -12.03 -24.11
N GLY A 78 0.26 -12.60 -24.74
CA GLY A 78 0.38 -13.75 -25.63
C GLY A 78 0.52 -15.11 -24.94
N ARG A 79 0.35 -15.18 -23.59
CA ARG A 79 0.41 -16.43 -22.81
C ARG A 79 -0.71 -16.48 -21.79
N SER A 80 -1.07 -17.68 -21.32
CA SER A 80 -1.99 -17.82 -20.20
C SER A 80 -1.32 -17.38 -18.89
N ALA A 81 -2.13 -16.97 -17.89
CA ALA A 81 -1.62 -16.57 -16.59
C ALA A 81 -0.81 -17.70 -15.91
N VAL A 82 -1.26 -18.95 -16.03
CA VAL A 82 -0.52 -20.13 -15.54
C VAL A 82 0.83 -20.27 -16.23
N ALA A 83 0.87 -20.18 -17.55
CA ALA A 83 2.13 -20.29 -18.32
C ALA A 83 3.11 -19.17 -17.96
N GLU A 84 2.61 -17.94 -17.77
CA GLU A 84 3.45 -16.80 -17.36
C GLU A 84 4.02 -16.99 -15.96
N VAL A 85 3.25 -17.52 -15.01
CA VAL A 85 3.72 -17.82 -13.66
C VAL A 85 4.78 -18.92 -13.67
N MET A 86 4.56 -19.99 -14.45
CA MET A 86 5.52 -21.09 -14.59
C MET A 86 6.83 -20.66 -15.26
N ASP A 87 6.83 -19.66 -16.12
CA ASP A 87 8.02 -19.12 -16.80
C ASP A 87 9.13 -18.68 -15.82
N GLY A 88 8.76 -18.30 -14.60
CA GLY A 88 9.71 -17.96 -13.54
C GLY A 88 10.55 -19.12 -13.01
N VAL A 89 10.16 -20.37 -13.28
CA VAL A 89 10.75 -21.56 -12.64
C VAL A 89 11.76 -22.30 -13.58
N GLY A 90 12.06 -21.75 -14.74
CA GLY A 90 13.09 -22.28 -15.64
C GLY A 90 12.52 -23.11 -16.82
N PRO A 91 13.24 -24.17 -17.29
CA PRO A 91 12.93 -24.84 -18.56
C PRO A 91 11.56 -25.52 -18.61
N VAL A 92 10.89 -25.74 -17.49
CA VAL A 92 9.58 -26.39 -17.42
C VAL A 92 8.51 -25.62 -18.17
N SER A 93 8.55 -24.27 -18.16
CA SER A 93 7.59 -23.46 -18.89
C SER A 93 7.72 -23.57 -20.41
N ALA A 94 8.95 -23.64 -20.88
CA ALA A 94 9.20 -23.85 -22.32
C ALA A 94 8.67 -25.21 -22.79
N LEU A 95 8.87 -26.26 -21.99
CA LEU A 95 8.31 -27.59 -22.26
C LEU A 95 6.78 -27.60 -22.22
N ALA A 96 6.16 -26.91 -21.26
CA ALA A 96 4.71 -26.78 -21.19
C ALA A 96 4.13 -26.04 -22.41
N ALA A 97 4.79 -24.98 -22.88
CA ALA A 97 4.40 -24.25 -24.08
C ALA A 97 4.53 -25.12 -25.34
N GLU A 98 5.65 -25.85 -25.48
CA GLU A 98 5.88 -26.77 -26.58
C GLU A 98 4.84 -27.92 -26.59
N MET A 99 4.49 -28.46 -25.40
CA MET A 99 3.41 -29.47 -25.30
C MET A 99 2.09 -28.91 -25.79
N ALA A 100 1.70 -27.72 -25.41
CA ALA A 100 0.45 -27.09 -25.83
C ALA A 100 0.43 -26.81 -27.35
N GLU A 101 1.55 -26.39 -27.95
CA GLU A 101 1.68 -26.21 -29.41
C GLU A 101 1.53 -27.54 -30.15
N LEU A 102 2.17 -28.62 -29.65
CA LEU A 102 2.07 -29.93 -30.23
C LEU A 102 0.66 -30.52 -30.09
N GLU A 103 -0.02 -30.31 -28.95
CA GLU A 103 -1.43 -30.69 -28.77
C GLU A 103 -2.37 -29.98 -29.77
N ALA A 104 -2.15 -28.68 -29.97
CA ALA A 104 -2.89 -27.91 -30.96
C ALA A 104 -2.64 -28.43 -32.39
N ALA A 105 -1.39 -28.77 -32.72
CA ALA A 105 -1.00 -29.33 -34.01
C ALA A 105 -1.59 -30.72 -34.25
N MET A 106 -1.76 -31.57 -33.23
CA MET A 106 -2.46 -32.84 -33.31
C MET A 106 -3.94 -32.68 -33.64
N GLY A 107 -4.56 -31.57 -33.29
CA GLY A 107 -5.94 -31.25 -33.58
C GLY A 107 -6.17 -30.63 -34.97
N ASP A 108 -5.10 -30.26 -35.67
CA ASP A 108 -5.16 -29.57 -36.97
C ASP A 108 -5.19 -30.58 -38.14
N PRO A 109 -6.28 -30.63 -38.94
CA PRO A 109 -6.40 -31.52 -40.11
C PRO A 109 -5.30 -31.30 -41.16
N ASP A 110 -4.73 -30.09 -41.25
CA ASP A 110 -3.68 -29.74 -42.22
C ASP A 110 -2.31 -30.30 -41.85
N GLN A 111 -2.14 -30.82 -40.61
CA GLN A 111 -0.93 -31.45 -40.11
C GLN A 111 -0.92 -32.99 -40.18
N ALA A 112 -1.90 -33.59 -40.82
CA ALA A 112 -2.07 -35.05 -40.87
C ALA A 112 -0.85 -35.81 -41.42
N ASP A 113 -0.11 -35.20 -42.36
CA ASP A 113 1.08 -35.82 -42.96
C ASP A 113 2.30 -35.86 -41.99
N ASN A 114 2.32 -35.01 -40.96
CA ASN A 114 3.38 -34.92 -39.97
C ASN A 114 3.01 -35.54 -38.61
N MET A 115 1.87 -36.20 -38.51
CA MET A 115 1.28 -36.67 -37.26
C MET A 115 2.25 -37.57 -36.45
N ASP A 116 2.95 -38.49 -37.12
CA ASP A 116 3.91 -39.40 -36.42
C ASP A 116 5.09 -38.66 -35.81
N GLU A 117 5.60 -37.60 -36.46
CA GLU A 117 6.66 -36.75 -35.92
C GLU A 117 6.16 -35.91 -34.75
N ILE A 118 4.93 -35.37 -34.85
CA ILE A 118 4.31 -34.58 -33.79
C ILE A 118 4.09 -35.45 -32.54
N ILE A 119 3.56 -36.67 -32.69
CA ILE A 119 3.34 -37.60 -31.58
C ILE A 119 4.68 -38.00 -30.91
N THR A 120 5.71 -38.29 -31.72
CA THR A 120 7.03 -38.68 -31.23
C THR A 120 7.63 -37.51 -30.41
N ARG A 121 7.57 -36.29 -30.94
CA ARG A 121 8.07 -35.09 -30.26
C ARG A 121 7.31 -34.80 -28.99
N TYR A 122 5.99 -34.93 -28.99
CA TYR A 122 5.15 -34.77 -27.81
C TYR A 122 5.56 -35.74 -26.70
N GLY A 123 5.80 -37.02 -27.03
CA GLY A 123 6.27 -38.00 -26.03
C GLY A 123 7.62 -37.66 -25.44
N GLU A 124 8.57 -37.14 -26.24
CA GLU A 124 9.88 -36.68 -25.72
C GLU A 124 9.74 -35.49 -24.78
N VAL A 125 8.94 -34.48 -25.17
CA VAL A 125 8.72 -33.25 -24.37
C VAL A 125 7.98 -33.59 -23.10
N GLN A 126 6.95 -34.44 -23.16
CA GLN A 126 6.19 -34.93 -22.01
C GLN A 126 7.09 -35.67 -21.02
N GLY A 127 7.96 -36.58 -21.52
CA GLY A 127 8.91 -37.30 -20.65
C GLY A 127 9.83 -36.34 -19.89
N ARG A 128 10.36 -35.31 -20.55
CA ARG A 128 11.18 -34.27 -19.91
C ARG A 128 10.41 -33.41 -18.94
N PHE A 129 9.14 -33.10 -19.25
CA PHE A 129 8.26 -32.35 -18.37
C PHE A 129 7.95 -33.14 -17.08
N ASP A 130 7.72 -34.45 -17.19
CA ASP A 130 7.55 -35.36 -16.06
C ASP A 130 8.82 -35.46 -15.20
N GLU A 131 10.00 -35.63 -15.83
CA GLU A 131 11.30 -35.67 -15.11
C GLU A 131 11.55 -34.41 -14.27
N LEU A 132 11.01 -33.26 -14.70
CA LEU A 132 11.10 -31.97 -14.01
C LEU A 132 9.92 -31.69 -13.07
N ASP A 133 9.08 -32.71 -12.77
CA ASP A 133 7.90 -32.58 -11.91
C ASP A 133 6.90 -31.50 -12.38
N GLY A 134 6.77 -31.35 -13.70
CA GLY A 134 6.04 -30.28 -14.36
C GLY A 134 4.56 -30.24 -14.02
N TYR A 135 3.89 -31.41 -13.89
CA TYR A 135 2.46 -31.47 -13.51
C TYR A 135 2.24 -30.99 -12.07
N ALA A 136 3.15 -31.31 -11.15
CA ALA A 136 3.08 -30.80 -9.79
C ALA A 136 3.32 -29.29 -9.75
N LEU A 137 4.15 -28.76 -10.67
CA LEU A 137 4.39 -27.33 -10.82
C LEU A 137 3.16 -26.59 -11.35
N ASP A 138 2.45 -27.12 -12.36
CA ASP A 138 1.18 -26.56 -12.86
C ASP A 138 0.13 -26.51 -11.73
N GLY A 139 -0.01 -27.60 -10.97
CA GLY A 139 -0.90 -27.64 -9.83
C GLY A 139 -0.58 -26.57 -8.79
N ARG A 140 0.70 -26.41 -8.43
CA ARG A 140 1.16 -25.34 -7.52
C ARG A 140 0.96 -23.95 -8.10
N ALA A 141 1.17 -23.74 -9.39
CA ALA A 141 0.93 -22.46 -10.05
C ALA A 141 -0.57 -22.07 -9.96
N ARG A 142 -1.47 -23.03 -10.20
CA ARG A 142 -2.91 -22.83 -10.06
C ARG A 142 -3.32 -22.55 -8.62
N GLU A 143 -2.77 -23.28 -7.64
CA GLU A 143 -3.00 -23.04 -6.21
C GLU A 143 -2.59 -21.61 -5.79
N VAL A 144 -1.41 -21.14 -6.23
CA VAL A 144 -0.94 -19.78 -5.95
C VAL A 144 -1.84 -18.74 -6.62
N LEU A 145 -2.23 -18.95 -7.88
CA LEU A 145 -3.13 -18.05 -8.59
C LEU A 145 -4.53 -18.01 -7.95
N ASP A 146 -5.08 -19.18 -7.56
CA ASP A 146 -6.36 -19.27 -6.84
C ASP A 146 -6.33 -18.48 -5.54
N GLY A 147 -5.29 -18.67 -4.73
CA GLY A 147 -5.07 -17.90 -3.52
C GLY A 147 -4.93 -16.39 -3.74
N LEU A 148 -4.49 -15.96 -4.91
CA LEU A 148 -4.47 -14.56 -5.34
C LEU A 148 -5.76 -14.11 -6.04
N GLY A 149 -6.83 -14.93 -6.00
CA GLY A 149 -8.17 -14.59 -6.44
C GLY A 149 -8.45 -14.79 -7.94
N PHE A 150 -7.63 -15.54 -8.67
CA PHE A 150 -7.87 -15.85 -10.08
C PHE A 150 -8.93 -16.93 -10.25
N SER A 151 -9.91 -16.69 -11.12
CA SER A 151 -10.82 -17.74 -11.58
C SER A 151 -10.14 -18.68 -12.58
N GLN A 152 -10.68 -19.88 -12.78
CA GLN A 152 -10.16 -20.85 -13.76
C GLN A 152 -10.12 -20.29 -15.19
N GLU A 153 -11.10 -19.45 -15.55
CA GLU A 153 -11.13 -18.75 -16.83
C GLU A 153 -9.96 -17.75 -16.97
N MET A 154 -9.69 -16.97 -15.91
CA MET A 154 -8.57 -16.02 -15.88
C MET A 154 -7.22 -16.72 -15.92
N MET A 155 -7.08 -17.88 -15.26
CA MET A 155 -5.85 -18.68 -15.24
C MET A 155 -5.49 -19.18 -16.65
N SER A 156 -6.49 -19.57 -17.42
CA SER A 156 -6.32 -20.10 -18.78
C SER A 156 -6.29 -18.99 -19.85
N GLY A 157 -6.78 -17.80 -19.51
CA GLY A 157 -6.88 -16.64 -20.40
C GLY A 157 -5.55 -15.94 -20.65
N ASP A 158 -5.49 -15.16 -21.73
CA ASP A 158 -4.32 -14.34 -22.06
C ASP A 158 -4.07 -13.24 -21.01
N VAL A 159 -2.89 -13.28 -20.40
CA VAL A 159 -2.44 -12.30 -19.42
C VAL A 159 -2.44 -10.86 -19.96
N GLY A 160 -2.26 -10.69 -21.27
CA GLY A 160 -2.31 -9.39 -21.94
C GLY A 160 -3.63 -8.66 -21.78
N LYS A 161 -4.74 -9.39 -21.65
CA LYS A 161 -6.09 -8.84 -21.48
C LYS A 161 -6.42 -8.43 -20.04
N LEU A 162 -5.56 -8.79 -19.09
CA LEU A 162 -5.74 -8.46 -17.69
C LEU A 162 -5.42 -6.99 -17.41
N SER A 163 -6.10 -6.41 -16.43
CA SER A 163 -5.77 -5.08 -15.93
C SER A 163 -4.39 -5.05 -15.22
N GLY A 164 -3.82 -3.86 -15.03
CA GLY A 164 -2.52 -3.70 -14.37
C GLY A 164 -2.45 -4.37 -12.99
N GLY A 165 -3.49 -4.25 -12.17
CA GLY A 165 -3.54 -4.91 -10.86
C GLY A 165 -3.50 -6.44 -10.94
N TRP A 166 -4.16 -7.04 -11.93
CA TRP A 166 -4.10 -8.48 -12.16
C TRP A 166 -2.74 -8.94 -12.69
N LYS A 167 -2.10 -8.14 -13.57
CA LYS A 167 -0.72 -8.40 -14.01
C LYS A 167 0.27 -8.36 -12.84
N MET A 168 0.07 -7.43 -11.90
CA MET A 168 0.85 -7.39 -10.65
C MET A 168 0.69 -8.67 -9.83
N ARG A 169 -0.53 -9.22 -9.72
CA ARG A 169 -0.77 -10.50 -9.03
C ARG A 169 -0.09 -11.68 -9.75
N VAL A 170 -0.05 -11.68 -11.09
CA VAL A 170 0.71 -12.68 -11.87
C VAL A 170 2.20 -12.59 -11.56
N ALA A 171 2.78 -11.38 -11.52
CA ALA A 171 4.19 -11.19 -11.17
C ALA A 171 4.50 -11.64 -9.74
N LEU A 172 3.60 -11.37 -8.78
CA LEU A 172 3.72 -11.86 -7.41
C LEU A 172 3.67 -13.39 -7.39
N ALA A 173 2.69 -14.02 -8.08
CA ALA A 173 2.56 -15.47 -8.18
C ALA A 173 3.84 -16.13 -8.71
N LYS A 174 4.49 -15.52 -9.70
CA LYS A 174 5.77 -15.97 -10.28
C LYS A 174 6.85 -16.08 -9.21
N ILE A 175 7.00 -15.07 -8.34
CA ILE A 175 7.97 -15.08 -7.25
C ILE A 175 7.61 -16.11 -6.17
N LEU A 176 6.33 -16.22 -5.83
CA LEU A 176 5.86 -17.18 -4.82
C LEU A 176 6.07 -18.62 -5.28
N LEU A 177 5.81 -18.92 -6.56
CA LEU A 177 6.03 -20.24 -7.16
C LEU A 177 7.51 -20.61 -7.22
N MET A 178 8.37 -19.65 -7.55
CA MET A 178 9.83 -19.83 -7.64
C MET A 178 10.45 -20.30 -6.32
N ARG A 179 9.87 -19.91 -5.17
CA ARG A 179 10.40 -20.18 -3.82
C ARG A 179 11.92 -19.94 -3.71
N PRO A 180 12.41 -18.72 -3.94
CA PRO A 180 13.82 -18.40 -3.86
C PRO A 180 14.33 -18.50 -2.41
N ASP A 181 15.64 -18.47 -2.16
CA ASP A 181 16.19 -18.45 -0.79
C ASP A 181 15.88 -17.14 -0.05
N ALA A 182 15.72 -16.03 -0.79
CA ALA A 182 15.29 -14.74 -0.30
C ALA A 182 14.24 -14.10 -1.20
N MET A 183 13.14 -13.63 -0.63
CA MET A 183 12.14 -12.81 -1.29
C MET A 183 12.31 -11.35 -0.90
N LEU A 184 12.40 -10.47 -1.90
CA LEU A 184 12.32 -9.02 -1.77
C LEU A 184 10.95 -8.60 -2.28
N LEU A 185 10.09 -8.06 -1.40
CA LEU A 185 8.70 -7.75 -1.73
C LEU A 185 8.44 -6.25 -1.52
N ASP A 186 8.30 -5.50 -2.61
CA ASP A 186 8.03 -4.05 -2.55
C ASP A 186 6.52 -3.81 -2.63
N GLU A 187 5.87 -3.55 -1.48
CA GLU A 187 4.44 -3.32 -1.32
C GLU A 187 3.56 -4.45 -1.90
N PRO A 188 3.75 -5.72 -1.51
CA PRO A 188 3.00 -6.86 -2.08
C PRO A 188 1.51 -6.84 -1.74
N SER A 189 1.10 -6.11 -0.71
CA SER A 189 -0.30 -5.93 -0.30
C SER A 189 -1.11 -5.04 -1.23
N ASN A 190 -0.44 -4.22 -2.06
CA ASN A 190 -1.14 -3.35 -3.00
C ASN A 190 -1.89 -4.19 -4.05
N HIS A 191 -3.07 -3.74 -4.43
CA HIS A 191 -3.94 -4.38 -5.43
C HIS A 191 -4.52 -5.77 -5.03
N LEU A 192 -4.30 -6.22 -3.78
CA LEU A 192 -4.94 -7.42 -3.24
C LEU A 192 -6.26 -7.06 -2.54
N ASP A 193 -7.27 -7.90 -2.73
CA ASP A 193 -8.44 -7.89 -1.86
C ASP A 193 -8.12 -8.55 -0.51
N LEU A 194 -9.02 -8.42 0.43
CA LEU A 194 -8.78 -8.88 1.79
C LEU A 194 -8.57 -10.40 1.86
N GLU A 195 -9.29 -11.18 1.03
CA GLU A 195 -9.13 -12.63 0.95
C GLU A 195 -7.73 -13.02 0.44
N SER A 196 -7.31 -12.44 -0.69
CA SER A 196 -5.97 -12.68 -1.25
C SER A 196 -4.87 -12.22 -0.31
N LEU A 197 -5.10 -11.12 0.43
CA LEU A 197 -4.17 -10.63 1.43
C LEU A 197 -3.97 -11.62 2.58
N ILE A 198 -5.06 -12.19 3.11
CA ILE A 198 -5.02 -13.20 4.18
C ILE A 198 -4.35 -14.47 3.69
N TRP A 199 -4.64 -14.91 2.47
CA TRP A 199 -3.97 -16.04 1.87
C TRP A 199 -2.44 -15.79 1.74
N LEU A 200 -2.05 -14.61 1.26
CA LEU A 200 -0.63 -14.23 1.17
C LEU A 200 0.05 -14.19 2.54
N GLU A 201 -0.61 -13.68 3.58
CA GLU A 201 -0.11 -13.71 4.95
C GLU A 201 0.22 -15.15 5.38
N ASN A 202 -0.70 -16.09 5.16
CA ASN A 202 -0.52 -17.49 5.54
C ASN A 202 0.61 -18.14 4.74
N PHE A 203 0.70 -17.86 3.44
CA PHE A 203 1.80 -18.33 2.60
C PHE A 203 3.16 -17.83 3.10
N LEU A 204 3.28 -16.52 3.36
CA LEU A 204 4.54 -15.92 3.82
C LEU A 204 4.92 -16.37 5.24
N LYS A 205 3.96 -16.63 6.12
CA LYS A 205 4.22 -17.23 7.45
C LYS A 205 4.84 -18.62 7.34
N GLY A 206 4.33 -19.44 6.42
CA GLY A 206 4.81 -20.80 6.17
C GLY A 206 6.06 -20.88 5.30
N TYR A 207 6.60 -19.77 4.84
CA TYR A 207 7.78 -19.76 3.98
C TYR A 207 9.08 -19.83 4.77
N ASP A 208 9.97 -20.79 4.43
CA ASP A 208 11.22 -21.07 5.17
C ASP A 208 12.39 -20.16 4.78
N GLY A 209 12.33 -19.50 3.62
CA GLY A 209 13.35 -18.56 3.15
C GLY A 209 13.33 -17.23 3.88
N ALA A 210 14.30 -16.37 3.59
CA ALA A 210 14.31 -15.02 4.09
C ALA A 210 13.29 -14.14 3.34
N ILE A 211 12.72 -13.19 4.05
CA ILE A 211 11.83 -12.16 3.47
C ILE A 211 12.35 -10.79 3.88
N LEU A 212 12.52 -9.90 2.91
CA LEU A 212 12.64 -8.46 3.14
C LEU A 212 11.48 -7.78 2.42
N MET A 213 10.59 -7.12 3.18
CA MET A 213 9.37 -6.58 2.59
C MET A 213 9.10 -5.14 3.05
N THR A 214 8.51 -4.36 2.16
CA THR A 214 7.83 -3.12 2.52
C THR A 214 6.33 -3.34 2.52
N SER A 215 5.61 -2.66 3.37
CA SER A 215 4.14 -2.57 3.30
C SER A 215 3.63 -1.34 4.04
N HIS A 216 2.56 -0.77 3.54
CA HIS A 216 1.78 0.26 4.21
C HIS A 216 0.58 -0.31 4.99
N ASP A 217 0.46 -1.63 5.09
CA ASP A 217 -0.48 -2.33 5.94
C ASP A 217 0.20 -2.77 7.24
N ARG A 218 -0.21 -2.16 8.36
CA ARG A 218 0.36 -2.43 9.70
C ARG A 218 0.09 -3.85 10.15
N GLU A 219 -1.13 -4.31 9.96
CA GLU A 219 -1.57 -5.63 10.40
C GLU A 219 -0.84 -6.73 9.63
N PHE A 220 -0.72 -6.55 8.31
CA PHE A 220 0.06 -7.42 7.45
C PHE A 220 1.52 -7.53 7.91
N MET A 221 2.17 -6.38 8.16
CA MET A 221 3.54 -6.35 8.70
C MET A 221 3.63 -7.06 10.05
N ASN A 222 2.72 -6.73 10.98
CA ASN A 222 2.75 -7.23 12.35
C ASN A 222 2.57 -8.76 12.42
N ARG A 223 1.81 -9.33 11.48
CA ARG A 223 1.55 -10.78 11.43
C ARG A 223 2.68 -11.61 10.83
N ILE A 224 3.57 -10.99 10.05
CA ILE A 224 4.60 -11.71 9.29
C ILE A 224 6.00 -11.46 9.82
N VAL A 225 6.34 -10.18 10.12
CA VAL A 225 7.73 -9.81 10.39
C VAL A 225 8.12 -10.05 11.86
N GLY A 226 9.36 -10.52 12.07
CA GLY A 226 9.97 -10.66 13.39
C GLY A 226 11.13 -9.68 13.62
N LYS A 227 11.44 -8.85 12.62
CA LYS A 227 12.50 -7.84 12.68
C LYS A 227 12.12 -6.67 11.78
N ILE A 228 12.36 -5.47 12.24
CA ILE A 228 12.18 -4.23 11.47
C ILE A 228 13.53 -3.60 11.21
N VAL A 229 13.74 -3.14 9.98
CA VAL A 229 14.84 -2.27 9.59
C VAL A 229 14.26 -0.92 9.20
N GLU A 230 14.60 0.10 9.96
CA GLU A 230 14.14 1.47 9.72
C GLU A 230 15.18 2.25 8.92
N ILE A 231 14.72 2.98 7.92
CA ILE A 231 15.50 3.98 7.19
C ILE A 231 15.12 5.36 7.75
N ASP A 232 16.04 6.01 8.47
CA ASP A 232 15.84 7.38 8.94
C ASP A 232 17.12 8.21 8.73
N GLY A 233 17.00 9.33 8.02
CA GLY A 233 18.12 10.25 7.76
C GLY A 233 19.30 9.63 7.02
N GLY A 234 19.09 8.54 6.27
CA GLY A 234 20.12 7.81 5.54
C GLY A 234 20.80 6.69 6.34
N ALA A 235 20.46 6.54 7.62
CA ALA A 235 20.93 5.44 8.45
C ALA A 235 19.95 4.26 8.45
N LEU A 236 20.46 3.05 8.69
CA LEU A 236 19.66 1.84 8.90
C LEU A 236 19.71 1.43 10.37
N THR A 237 18.55 1.38 11.02
CA THR A 237 18.42 0.92 12.40
C THR A 237 17.58 -0.35 12.47
N SER A 238 18.09 -1.39 13.12
CA SER A 238 17.41 -2.67 13.26
C SER A 238 16.74 -2.81 14.62
N TYR A 239 15.49 -3.27 14.62
CA TYR A 239 14.69 -3.59 15.80
C TYR A 239 14.28 -5.06 15.75
N SER A 240 14.59 -5.82 16.79
CA SER A 240 14.19 -7.24 16.90
C SER A 240 12.80 -7.31 17.54
N GLY A 241 11.80 -7.64 16.76
CA GLY A 241 10.40 -7.71 17.14
C GLY A 241 9.49 -7.38 15.96
N ASP A 242 8.19 -7.43 16.20
CA ASP A 242 7.16 -7.08 15.23
C ASP A 242 7.03 -5.56 15.04
N TYR A 243 6.08 -5.16 14.19
CA TYR A 243 5.88 -3.74 13.88
C TYR A 243 5.37 -2.93 15.09
N GLU A 244 4.55 -3.52 15.97
CA GLU A 244 4.05 -2.85 17.16
C GLU A 244 5.16 -2.64 18.19
N PHE A 245 6.02 -3.63 18.39
CA PHE A 245 7.22 -3.50 19.24
C PHE A 245 8.14 -2.38 18.73
N TYR A 246 8.39 -2.32 17.42
CA TYR A 246 9.16 -1.24 16.79
C TYR A 246 8.55 0.12 17.11
N ARG A 247 7.24 0.29 16.95
CA ARG A 247 6.55 1.56 17.24
C ARG A 247 6.73 2.01 18.70
N GLN A 248 6.60 1.06 19.63
CA GLN A 248 6.79 1.35 21.05
C GLN A 248 8.22 1.80 21.35
N GLN A 249 9.22 1.08 20.82
CA GLN A 249 10.63 1.42 20.98
C GLN A 249 10.96 2.78 20.37
N ARG A 250 10.44 3.07 19.19
CA ARG A 250 10.63 4.36 18.54
C ARG A 250 10.02 5.51 19.35
N ALA A 251 8.81 5.34 19.85
CA ALA A 251 8.17 6.35 20.69
C ALA A 251 9.00 6.65 21.97
N VAL A 252 9.54 5.61 22.60
CA VAL A 252 10.44 5.77 23.75
C VAL A 252 11.73 6.51 23.36
N ALA A 253 12.34 6.13 22.23
CA ALA A 253 13.57 6.78 21.74
C ALA A 253 13.35 8.27 21.41
N GLU A 254 12.23 8.61 20.79
CA GLU A 254 11.85 10.00 20.48
C GLU A 254 11.69 10.84 21.77
N VAL A 255 11.03 10.31 22.79
CA VAL A 255 10.88 10.98 24.08
C VAL A 255 12.25 11.18 24.75
N GLN A 256 13.12 10.17 24.71
CA GLN A 256 14.47 10.27 25.26
C GLN A 256 15.33 11.29 24.51
N GLN A 257 15.28 11.28 23.18
CA GLN A 257 16.00 12.24 22.33
C GLN A 257 15.52 13.68 22.60
N GLN A 258 14.22 13.89 22.71
CA GLN A 258 13.63 15.18 23.07
C GLN A 258 14.13 15.67 24.43
N ALA A 259 14.10 14.79 25.43
CA ALA A 259 14.58 15.13 26.77
C ALA A 259 16.08 15.43 26.79
N GLN A 260 16.89 14.70 26.02
CA GLN A 260 18.32 14.98 25.86
C GLN A 260 18.57 16.33 25.18
N PHE A 261 17.83 16.61 24.09
CA PHE A 261 17.89 17.89 23.39
C PHE A 261 17.57 19.06 24.33
N GLU A 262 16.47 18.99 25.08
CA GLU A 262 16.06 20.04 26.02
C GLU A 262 17.08 20.26 27.11
N ARG A 263 17.65 19.19 27.69
CA ARG A 263 18.71 19.27 28.68
C ARG A 263 19.98 19.92 28.13
N GLN A 264 20.38 19.54 26.89
CA GLN A 264 21.52 20.12 26.23
C GLN A 264 21.30 21.60 25.92
N GLN A 265 20.12 21.97 25.39
CA GLN A 265 19.78 23.38 25.12
C GLN A 265 19.79 24.23 26.39
N ALA A 266 19.24 23.72 27.49
CA ALA A 266 19.28 24.41 28.78
C ALA A 266 20.72 24.59 29.31
N MET A 267 21.59 23.60 29.10
CA MET A 267 23.01 23.68 29.44
C MET A 267 23.74 24.71 28.57
N LEU A 268 23.54 24.64 27.23
CA LEU A 268 24.13 25.58 26.29
C LEU A 268 23.71 27.02 26.57
N ALA A 269 22.43 27.25 26.86
CA ALA A 269 21.92 28.58 27.23
C ALA A 269 22.61 29.15 28.49
N LYS A 270 22.82 28.32 29.51
CA LYS A 270 23.55 28.72 30.72
C LYS A 270 25.01 29.09 30.44
N GLU A 271 25.70 28.28 29.62
CA GLU A 271 27.09 28.53 29.25
C GLU A 271 27.24 29.80 28.39
N ILE A 272 26.34 29.99 27.41
CA ILE A 272 26.29 31.19 26.56
C ILE A 272 26.01 32.44 27.41
N ALA A 273 25.02 32.39 28.32
CA ALA A 273 24.70 33.51 29.21
C ALA A 273 25.90 33.88 30.14
N PHE A 274 26.64 32.87 30.61
CA PHE A 274 27.88 33.12 31.39
C PHE A 274 28.93 33.80 30.52
N ILE A 275 29.18 33.30 29.30
CA ILE A 275 30.16 33.90 28.38
C ILE A 275 29.79 35.35 28.07
N GLU A 276 28.53 35.62 27.74
CA GLU A 276 28.07 36.98 27.46
C GLU A 276 28.23 37.94 28.62
N ARG A 277 27.90 37.48 29.86
CA ARG A 277 27.99 38.27 31.06
C ARG A 277 29.42 38.63 31.42
N PHE A 278 30.39 37.74 31.12
CA PHE A 278 31.78 37.89 31.58
C PHE A 278 32.79 38.18 30.46
N LYS A 279 32.40 38.14 29.16
CA LYS A 279 33.32 38.36 28.03
C LYS A 279 34.08 39.68 28.08
N ALA A 280 33.52 40.72 28.67
CA ALA A 280 34.16 42.05 28.76
C ALA A 280 35.09 42.22 29.98
N ARG A 281 35.19 41.21 30.85
CA ARG A 281 36.00 41.31 32.09
C ARG A 281 37.34 40.60 31.94
N ALA A 282 38.45 41.34 31.94
CA ALA A 282 39.79 40.79 31.81
C ALA A 282 40.12 39.70 32.85
N SER A 283 39.63 39.81 34.10
CA SER A 283 39.83 38.82 35.15
C SER A 283 39.19 37.45 34.87
N HIS A 284 38.25 37.35 33.94
CA HIS A 284 37.53 36.12 33.58
C HIS A 284 37.89 35.59 32.18
N ALA A 285 38.82 36.24 31.47
CA ALA A 285 39.18 35.92 30.10
C ALA A 285 39.57 34.46 29.89
N ALA A 286 40.39 33.87 30.75
CA ALA A 286 40.80 32.48 30.71
C ALA A 286 39.62 31.50 30.91
N GLN A 287 38.68 31.81 31.82
CA GLN A 287 37.48 30.99 32.05
C GLN A 287 36.52 31.07 30.89
N VAL A 288 36.34 32.26 30.29
CA VAL A 288 35.49 32.45 29.10
C VAL A 288 36.06 31.67 27.93
N GLN A 289 37.37 31.77 27.63
CA GLN A 289 38.00 31.00 26.58
C GLN A 289 37.90 29.49 26.77
N SER A 290 38.08 29.02 28.00
CA SER A 290 37.90 27.58 28.32
C SER A 290 36.48 27.10 28.02
N ARG A 291 35.44 27.89 28.38
CA ARG A 291 34.05 27.56 28.13
C ARG A 291 33.67 27.63 26.65
N VAL A 292 34.20 28.60 25.90
CA VAL A 292 34.02 28.68 24.45
C VAL A 292 34.58 27.40 23.78
N LYS A 293 35.83 27.02 24.11
CA LYS A 293 36.43 25.77 23.59
C LYS A 293 35.67 24.52 23.99
N LYS A 294 35.02 24.52 25.16
CA LYS A 294 34.15 23.41 25.58
C LYS A 294 32.88 23.35 24.75
N LEU A 295 32.25 24.51 24.45
CA LEU A 295 31.06 24.57 23.61
C LEU A 295 31.32 24.14 22.17
N GLU A 296 32.50 24.48 21.62
CA GLU A 296 32.91 24.07 20.27
C GLU A 296 33.11 22.56 20.10
N LYS A 297 33.37 21.83 21.19
CA LYS A 297 33.59 20.39 21.22
C LYS A 297 32.34 19.56 21.53
N ILE A 298 31.21 20.22 21.79
CA ILE A 298 29.98 19.53 22.13
C ILE A 298 29.27 19.09 20.84
N ASP A 299 29.08 17.80 20.69
CA ASP A 299 28.21 17.27 19.66
C ASP A 299 26.76 17.69 19.93
N LYS A 300 26.16 18.39 18.98
CA LYS A 300 24.80 18.92 19.14
C LYS A 300 23.80 17.82 18.92
N VAL A 301 22.98 17.53 19.91
CA VAL A 301 21.83 16.65 19.79
C VAL A 301 20.80 17.35 18.89
N GLU A 302 20.41 16.73 17.80
CA GLU A 302 19.32 17.22 16.95
C GLU A 302 17.98 16.93 17.62
N PRO A 303 16.99 17.82 17.50
CA PRO A 303 15.65 17.52 17.97
C PRO A 303 15.06 16.38 17.14
N PRO A 304 14.21 15.51 17.72
CA PRO A 304 13.52 14.51 16.93
C PRO A 304 12.75 15.20 15.80
N LYS A 305 12.83 14.65 14.59
CA LYS A 305 12.06 15.12 13.43
C LYS A 305 10.59 14.86 13.70
N ARG A 306 9.92 15.75 14.42
CA ARG A 306 8.48 15.66 14.60
C ARG A 306 7.81 15.90 13.24
N GLN A 307 7.14 14.91 12.73
CA GLN A 307 6.06 15.19 11.79
C GLN A 307 5.04 16.03 12.57
N GLN A 308 4.92 17.30 12.20
CA GLN A 308 3.91 18.16 12.79
C GLN A 308 2.54 17.59 12.41
N THR A 309 1.94 16.84 13.30
CA THR A 309 0.53 16.50 13.20
C THR A 309 -0.25 17.78 13.48
N VAL A 310 -0.51 18.57 12.47
CA VAL A 310 -1.39 19.71 12.58
C VAL A 310 -2.78 19.14 12.76
N ARG A 311 -3.39 19.37 13.93
CA ARG A 311 -4.77 18.97 14.20
C ARG A 311 -5.70 19.85 13.38
N PHE A 312 -6.33 19.26 12.40
CA PHE A 312 -7.39 19.92 11.65
C PHE A 312 -8.72 19.64 12.34
N GLU A 313 -9.42 20.71 12.72
CA GLU A 313 -10.81 20.61 13.19
C GLU A 313 -11.72 20.85 11.99
N PHE A 314 -12.47 19.81 11.60
CA PHE A 314 -13.45 19.93 10.53
C PHE A 314 -14.58 20.87 10.94
N GLN A 315 -15.07 21.64 9.97
CA GLN A 315 -16.36 22.28 10.15
C GLN A 315 -17.43 21.19 10.30
N PRO A 316 -18.42 21.37 11.18
CA PRO A 316 -19.51 20.41 11.32
C PRO A 316 -20.25 20.25 10.00
N ALA A 317 -20.41 19.00 9.55
CA ALA A 317 -21.16 18.72 8.34
C ALA A 317 -22.62 19.20 8.48
N PRO A 318 -23.22 19.77 7.43
CA PRO A 318 -24.61 20.22 7.48
C PRO A 318 -25.54 19.02 7.73
N ARG A 319 -26.64 19.24 8.47
CA ARG A 319 -27.58 18.16 8.81
C ARG A 319 -28.29 17.65 7.55
N SER A 320 -28.25 16.35 7.28
CA SER A 320 -29.07 15.66 6.27
C SER A 320 -30.44 15.25 6.81
N GLY A 321 -31.33 14.84 5.92
CA GLY A 321 -32.51 14.05 6.29
C GLY A 321 -32.12 12.71 6.95
N GLU A 322 -33.09 11.94 7.43
CA GLU A 322 -32.86 10.62 8.04
C GLU A 322 -32.40 9.59 7.01
N ASP A 323 -33.10 9.53 5.88
CA ASP A 323 -32.71 8.71 4.74
C ASP A 323 -31.72 9.49 3.88
N VAL A 324 -30.51 8.94 3.70
CA VAL A 324 -29.41 9.60 2.99
C VAL A 324 -29.34 9.10 1.55
N ALA A 325 -29.37 7.80 1.35
CA ALA A 325 -29.44 7.16 0.04
C ALA A 325 -30.35 5.95 0.09
N THR A 326 -31.16 5.75 -0.94
CA THR A 326 -32.10 4.62 -1.04
C THR A 326 -32.05 4.05 -2.45
N LEU A 327 -31.78 2.77 -2.55
CA LEU A 327 -31.83 1.94 -3.75
C LEU A 327 -33.07 1.06 -3.64
N LYS A 328 -33.91 1.02 -4.68
CA LYS A 328 -35.13 0.20 -4.74
C LYS A 328 -35.16 -0.59 -6.04
N ASN A 329 -35.16 -1.91 -5.88
CA ASN A 329 -35.24 -2.89 -6.97
C ASN A 329 -34.20 -2.62 -8.09
N VAL A 330 -32.95 -2.26 -7.67
CA VAL A 330 -31.91 -1.83 -8.60
C VAL A 330 -31.27 -3.04 -9.27
N SER A 331 -31.25 -3.04 -10.60
CA SER A 331 -30.54 -4.00 -11.42
C SER A 331 -29.43 -3.33 -12.21
N LYS A 332 -28.28 -4.00 -12.34
CA LYS A 332 -27.13 -3.53 -13.08
C LYS A 332 -26.34 -4.67 -13.70
N SER A 333 -26.04 -4.55 -15.00
CA SER A 333 -25.25 -5.53 -15.76
C SER A 333 -24.17 -4.83 -16.58
N TYR A 334 -23.10 -5.54 -16.85
CA TYR A 334 -22.05 -5.14 -17.78
C TYR A 334 -21.85 -6.23 -18.82
N GLY A 335 -22.33 -5.99 -20.05
CA GLY A 335 -22.38 -7.00 -21.09
C GLY A 335 -23.24 -8.19 -20.66
N SER A 336 -22.69 -9.40 -20.64
CA SER A 336 -23.40 -10.62 -20.22
C SER A 336 -23.39 -10.85 -18.70
N ARG A 337 -22.64 -10.07 -17.93
CA ARG A 337 -22.48 -10.27 -16.48
C ARG A 337 -23.46 -9.38 -15.71
N THR A 338 -24.42 -10.00 -15.04
CA THR A 338 -25.28 -9.33 -14.06
C THR A 338 -24.53 -9.16 -12.74
N ILE A 339 -24.50 -7.92 -12.25
CA ILE A 339 -23.87 -7.57 -10.96
C ILE A 339 -24.93 -7.51 -9.87
N TYR A 340 -26.05 -6.84 -10.17
CA TYR A 340 -27.19 -6.73 -9.26
C TYR A 340 -28.47 -7.06 -9.99
N ASP A 341 -29.37 -7.77 -9.31
CA ASP A 341 -30.71 -8.11 -9.76
C ASP A 341 -31.70 -7.84 -8.63
N GLY A 342 -32.43 -6.74 -8.73
CA GLY A 342 -33.43 -6.34 -7.75
C GLY A 342 -32.87 -5.91 -6.39
N LEU A 343 -31.74 -5.20 -6.36
CA LEU A 343 -31.07 -4.76 -5.13
C LEU A 343 -31.88 -3.71 -4.38
N ASP A 344 -32.21 -3.98 -3.10
CA ASP A 344 -32.75 -3.03 -2.14
C ASP A 344 -31.70 -2.69 -1.07
N PHE A 345 -31.33 -1.42 -0.96
CA PHE A 345 -30.36 -0.97 0.05
C PHE A 345 -30.65 0.46 0.50
N GLN A 346 -30.43 0.74 1.79
CA GLN A 346 -30.66 2.05 2.35
C GLN A 346 -29.53 2.45 3.30
N VAL A 347 -29.04 3.69 3.14
CA VAL A 347 -28.11 4.35 4.07
C VAL A 347 -28.85 5.43 4.83
N ARG A 348 -28.77 5.39 6.16
CA ARG A 348 -29.36 6.40 7.04
C ARG A 348 -28.30 7.34 7.61
N ARG A 349 -28.76 8.45 8.13
CA ARG A 349 -27.90 9.46 8.75
C ARG A 349 -27.03 8.85 9.87
N ARG A 350 -25.73 9.19 9.90
CA ARG A 350 -24.70 8.70 10.84
C ARG A 350 -24.36 7.22 10.69
N GLU A 351 -24.96 6.51 9.74
CA GLU A 351 -24.47 5.17 9.43
C GLU A 351 -23.18 5.24 8.64
N ARG A 352 -22.26 4.36 8.99
CA ARG A 352 -20.94 4.21 8.40
C ARG A 352 -20.80 2.79 7.89
N TRP A 353 -21.20 2.60 6.65
CA TRP A 353 -21.21 1.31 5.99
C TRP A 353 -19.87 0.99 5.35
N CYS A 354 -19.20 -0.08 5.78
CA CYS A 354 -18.14 -0.69 5.00
C CYS A 354 -18.74 -1.77 4.09
N VAL A 355 -18.36 -1.74 2.80
CA VAL A 355 -18.78 -2.71 1.81
C VAL A 355 -17.65 -3.70 1.58
N MET A 356 -17.91 -4.98 1.86
CA MET A 356 -16.96 -6.08 1.76
C MET A 356 -17.41 -7.08 0.72
N GLY A 357 -16.48 -7.83 0.16
CA GLY A 357 -16.73 -8.86 -0.85
C GLY A 357 -15.52 -9.07 -1.74
N VAL A 358 -15.46 -10.23 -2.39
CA VAL A 358 -14.38 -10.59 -3.33
C VAL A 358 -14.26 -9.58 -4.48
N ASN A 359 -13.15 -9.58 -5.16
CA ASN A 359 -12.99 -8.72 -6.33
C ASN A 359 -14.00 -9.13 -7.42
N GLY A 360 -14.66 -8.10 -7.96
CA GLY A 360 -15.74 -8.31 -8.94
C GLY A 360 -17.13 -8.55 -8.34
N ALA A 361 -17.30 -8.60 -7.00
CA ALA A 361 -18.61 -8.72 -6.35
C ALA A 361 -19.52 -7.49 -6.51
N GLY A 362 -19.01 -6.40 -7.14
CA GLY A 362 -19.83 -5.20 -7.41
C GLY A 362 -19.59 -4.03 -6.45
N LYS A 363 -18.63 -4.11 -5.52
CA LYS A 363 -18.35 -3.05 -4.53
C LYS A 363 -18.31 -1.65 -5.14
N SER A 364 -17.42 -1.41 -6.09
CA SER A 364 -17.30 -0.10 -6.77
C SER A 364 -18.54 0.24 -7.61
N THR A 365 -19.26 -0.77 -8.13
CA THR A 365 -20.53 -0.54 -8.84
C THR A 365 -21.58 0.03 -7.90
N LEU A 366 -21.72 -0.50 -6.67
CA LEU A 366 -22.62 0.04 -5.66
C LEU A 366 -22.29 1.51 -5.34
N LEU A 367 -21.01 1.79 -5.12
CA LEU A 367 -20.56 3.15 -4.84
C LEU A 367 -20.87 4.09 -6.00
N LYS A 368 -20.62 3.67 -7.25
CA LYS A 368 -20.92 4.46 -8.46
C LYS A 368 -22.42 4.72 -8.64
N LEU A 369 -23.27 3.71 -8.38
CA LEU A 369 -24.74 3.87 -8.42
C LEU A 369 -25.21 4.89 -7.37
N VAL A 370 -24.76 4.78 -6.12
CA VAL A 370 -25.08 5.73 -5.04
C VAL A 370 -24.54 7.13 -5.35
N ALA A 371 -23.33 7.21 -5.91
CA ALA A 371 -22.71 8.47 -6.31
C ALA A 371 -23.39 9.12 -7.53
N GLY A 372 -24.22 8.38 -8.28
CA GLY A 372 -24.79 8.84 -9.54
C GLY A 372 -23.76 8.93 -10.68
N ALA A 373 -22.62 8.25 -10.53
CA ALA A 373 -21.58 8.11 -11.55
C ALA A 373 -21.91 6.97 -12.54
N SER A 374 -22.88 6.12 -12.21
CA SER A 374 -23.46 5.10 -13.08
C SER A 374 -24.97 5.08 -12.87
N GLU A 375 -25.73 4.91 -13.95
CA GLU A 375 -27.18 4.73 -13.89
C GLU A 375 -27.51 3.25 -13.71
N PRO A 376 -28.56 2.90 -12.95
CA PRO A 376 -29.10 1.55 -12.91
C PRO A 376 -29.75 1.18 -14.25
N ASP A 377 -29.77 -0.10 -14.59
CA ASP A 377 -30.46 -0.59 -15.80
C ASP A 377 -31.97 -0.70 -15.52
N ASP A 378 -32.35 -1.03 -14.27
CA ASP A 378 -33.73 -1.00 -13.77
C ASP A 378 -33.73 -0.60 -12.28
N GLY A 379 -34.90 -0.18 -11.78
CA GLY A 379 -35.06 0.28 -10.41
C GLY A 379 -34.76 1.77 -10.24
N THR A 380 -34.62 2.20 -9.00
CA THR A 380 -34.40 3.62 -8.68
C THR A 380 -33.34 3.82 -7.61
N VAL A 381 -32.47 4.82 -7.83
CA VAL A 381 -31.52 5.33 -6.83
C VAL A 381 -31.93 6.76 -6.47
N SER A 382 -32.24 6.99 -5.22
CA SER A 382 -32.67 8.30 -4.73
C SER A 382 -31.82 8.78 -3.56
N ARG A 383 -31.56 10.09 -3.51
CA ARG A 383 -30.90 10.75 -2.37
C ARG A 383 -31.91 11.49 -1.55
N GLY A 384 -31.73 11.45 -0.25
CA GLY A 384 -32.60 12.15 0.70
C GLY A 384 -32.52 13.68 0.59
N PRO A 385 -33.46 14.39 1.21
CA PRO A 385 -33.45 15.85 1.20
C PRO A 385 -32.23 16.40 1.94
N SER A 386 -31.70 17.52 1.44
CA SER A 386 -30.54 18.22 2.00
C SER A 386 -29.25 17.39 2.06
N VAL A 387 -29.14 16.30 1.27
CA VAL A 387 -27.91 15.51 1.17
C VAL A 387 -26.92 16.25 0.28
N LYS A 388 -25.78 16.61 0.87
CA LYS A 388 -24.57 17.04 0.17
C LYS A 388 -23.60 15.87 0.16
N MET A 389 -23.33 15.30 -1.01
CA MET A 389 -22.48 14.12 -1.15
C MET A 389 -21.10 14.51 -1.66
N GLY A 390 -20.07 13.90 -1.05
CA GLY A 390 -18.71 13.87 -1.57
C GLY A 390 -18.37 12.47 -2.05
N TYR A 391 -17.89 12.33 -3.28
CA TYR A 391 -17.46 11.05 -3.83
C TYR A 391 -15.96 11.06 -4.10
N PHE A 392 -15.24 10.20 -3.40
CA PHE A 392 -13.84 9.90 -3.65
C PHE A 392 -13.75 8.63 -4.50
N ALA A 393 -13.65 8.82 -5.81
CA ALA A 393 -13.48 7.73 -6.76
C ALA A 393 -12.01 7.29 -6.83
N GLN A 394 -11.78 6.05 -7.23
CA GLN A 394 -10.43 5.51 -7.45
C GLN A 394 -9.58 6.38 -8.39
N HIS A 395 -10.21 7.07 -9.36
CA HIS A 395 -9.55 8.00 -10.31
C HIS A 395 -9.63 9.48 -9.89
N ALA A 396 -10.04 9.79 -8.66
CA ALA A 396 -10.16 11.17 -8.21
C ALA A 396 -8.84 11.96 -8.29
N MET A 397 -7.71 11.27 -8.21
CA MET A 397 -6.37 11.86 -8.34
C MET A 397 -6.04 12.30 -9.77
N GLU A 398 -6.67 11.70 -10.79
CA GLU A 398 -6.47 12.04 -12.21
C GLU A 398 -7.20 13.34 -12.59
N LEU A 399 -8.20 13.74 -11.78
CA LEU A 399 -8.96 14.96 -11.97
C LEU A 399 -8.23 16.23 -11.52
N LEU A 400 -7.05 16.10 -10.91
CA LEU A 400 -6.23 17.24 -10.52
C LEU A 400 -5.59 17.89 -11.76
N GLU A 401 -5.78 19.20 -11.91
CA GLU A 401 -5.14 19.97 -12.97
C GLU A 401 -3.61 20.02 -12.77
N GLY A 402 -2.88 19.30 -13.58
CA GLY A 402 -1.43 19.09 -13.41
C GLY A 402 -0.58 20.36 -13.37
N GLU A 403 -0.98 21.44 -14.05
CA GLU A 403 -0.24 22.69 -14.09
C GLU A 403 -0.47 23.60 -12.88
N ARG A 404 -1.55 23.38 -12.12
CA ARG A 404 -1.83 24.13 -10.89
C ARG A 404 -0.91 23.70 -9.75
N THR A 405 -0.56 24.65 -8.90
CA THR A 405 0.08 24.33 -7.62
C THR A 405 -0.94 23.77 -6.63
N VAL A 406 -0.45 23.14 -5.54
CA VAL A 406 -1.30 22.68 -4.45
C VAL A 406 -2.18 23.80 -3.92
N LEU A 407 -1.59 24.97 -3.68
CA LEU A 407 -2.34 26.14 -3.17
C LEU A 407 -3.37 26.65 -4.17
N GLU A 408 -3.00 26.86 -5.43
CA GLU A 408 -3.91 27.28 -6.49
C GLU A 408 -5.08 26.29 -6.65
N SER A 409 -4.79 24.99 -6.55
CA SER A 409 -5.82 23.95 -6.64
C SER A 409 -6.84 24.04 -5.49
N LEU A 410 -6.41 24.46 -4.28
CA LEU A 410 -7.29 24.72 -3.15
C LEU A 410 -8.06 26.04 -3.33
N GLU A 411 -7.42 27.11 -3.80
CA GLU A 411 -8.04 28.42 -4.06
C GLU A 411 -9.14 28.30 -5.11
N ASP A 412 -8.91 27.56 -6.20
CA ASP A 412 -9.91 27.32 -7.24
C ASP A 412 -11.15 26.57 -6.68
N SER A 413 -10.93 25.65 -5.74
CA SER A 413 -12.02 24.89 -5.11
C SER A 413 -12.80 25.73 -4.08
N PHE A 414 -12.14 26.70 -3.45
CA PHE A 414 -12.71 27.51 -2.35
C PHE A 414 -12.42 29.01 -2.55
N PRO A 415 -12.98 29.65 -3.59
CA PRO A 415 -12.68 31.05 -3.93
C PRO A 415 -13.04 32.04 -2.82
N GLN A 416 -13.95 31.67 -1.92
CA GLN A 416 -14.38 32.49 -0.78
C GLN A 416 -13.46 32.35 0.45
N ALA A 417 -12.58 31.37 0.45
CA ALA A 417 -11.65 31.15 1.55
C ALA A 417 -10.38 32.00 1.37
N GLY A 418 -9.93 32.65 2.44
CA GLY A 418 -8.66 33.35 2.41
C GLY A 418 -7.48 32.39 2.32
N GLN A 419 -6.31 32.88 1.90
CA GLN A 419 -5.10 32.06 1.76
C GLN A 419 -4.62 31.43 3.09
N ALA A 420 -4.78 32.12 4.23
CA ALA A 420 -4.31 31.61 5.52
C ALA A 420 -5.04 30.32 5.94
N PRO A 421 -6.37 30.19 5.90
CA PRO A 421 -7.07 28.93 6.12
C PRO A 421 -6.67 27.82 5.13
N LEU A 422 -6.45 28.14 3.84
CA LEU A 422 -6.07 27.15 2.83
C LEU A 422 -4.63 26.65 3.03
N ARG A 423 -3.68 27.53 3.40
CA ARG A 423 -2.33 27.12 3.78
C ARG A 423 -2.32 26.28 5.08
N ALA A 424 -3.16 26.62 6.06
CA ALA A 424 -3.34 25.82 7.26
C ALA A 424 -3.89 24.42 6.92
N LEU A 425 -4.92 24.36 6.05
CA LEU A 425 -5.44 23.09 5.54
C LEU A 425 -4.35 22.28 4.84
N ALA A 426 -3.61 22.87 3.89
CA ALA A 426 -2.51 22.22 3.19
C ALA A 426 -1.48 21.66 4.18
N GLY A 427 -1.12 22.45 5.21
CA GLY A 427 -0.21 22.01 6.28
C GLY A 427 -0.73 20.82 7.08
N CYS A 428 -2.04 20.74 7.33
CA CYS A 428 -2.69 19.60 8.00
C CYS A 428 -2.56 18.30 7.18
N PHE A 429 -2.56 18.42 5.86
CA PHE A 429 -2.38 17.30 4.93
C PHE A 429 -0.91 17.10 4.50
N GLY A 430 0.05 17.69 5.24
CA GLY A 430 1.47 17.46 5.06
C GLY A 430 2.12 18.25 3.91
N PHE A 431 1.47 19.32 3.44
CA PHE A 431 2.08 20.28 2.50
C PHE A 431 2.57 21.49 3.27
N THR A 432 3.84 21.52 3.62
CA THR A 432 4.45 22.57 4.45
C THR A 432 5.45 23.41 3.66
N GLY A 433 5.61 24.68 4.04
CA GLY A 433 6.60 25.58 3.43
C GLY A 433 6.43 25.68 1.92
N ASP A 434 7.49 25.35 1.16
CA ASP A 434 7.51 25.42 -0.30
C ASP A 434 6.72 24.29 -1.01
N GLU A 435 6.25 23.30 -0.26
CA GLU A 435 5.49 22.18 -0.84
C GLU A 435 4.13 22.60 -1.37
N VAL A 436 3.55 23.65 -0.83
CA VAL A 436 2.28 24.21 -1.33
C VAL A 436 2.40 24.84 -2.73
N GLU A 437 3.62 25.15 -3.14
CA GLU A 437 3.94 25.71 -4.47
C GLU A 437 4.32 24.63 -5.50
N LYS A 438 4.36 23.32 -5.08
CA LYS A 438 4.57 22.21 -6.00
C LYS A 438 3.40 22.10 -6.97
N LYS A 439 3.68 21.88 -8.26
CA LYS A 439 2.65 21.60 -9.27
C LYS A 439 2.03 20.23 -9.06
N CYS A 440 0.72 20.09 -9.27
CA CYS A 440 0.01 18.83 -9.10
C CYS A 440 0.56 17.68 -9.96
N ARG A 441 1.16 17.96 -11.11
CA ARG A 441 1.78 16.95 -11.99
C ARG A 441 3.01 16.27 -11.36
N VAL A 442 3.76 16.96 -10.50
CA VAL A 442 4.97 16.41 -9.85
C VAL A 442 4.69 15.75 -8.51
N LEU A 443 3.43 15.78 -8.04
CA LEU A 443 3.03 15.13 -6.82
C LEU A 443 3.03 13.60 -7.01
N SER A 444 3.52 12.89 -5.99
CA SER A 444 3.35 11.44 -5.88
C SER A 444 1.87 11.06 -5.73
N GLY A 445 1.52 9.79 -5.97
CA GLY A 445 0.15 9.29 -5.79
C GLY A 445 -0.40 9.60 -4.39
N GLY A 446 0.40 9.39 -3.34
CA GLY A 446 0.02 9.72 -1.97
C GLY A 446 -0.18 11.22 -1.73
N GLU A 447 0.66 12.10 -2.30
CA GLU A 447 0.47 13.56 -2.21
C GLU A 447 -0.81 14.00 -2.93
N LYS A 448 -1.09 13.45 -4.12
CA LYS A 448 -2.36 13.71 -4.84
C LYS A 448 -3.57 13.29 -4.03
N ALA A 449 -3.54 12.11 -3.42
CA ALA A 449 -4.64 11.64 -2.57
C ALA A 449 -4.87 12.57 -1.37
N ARG A 450 -3.79 13.01 -0.70
CA ARG A 450 -3.87 14.00 0.40
C ARG A 450 -4.51 15.31 -0.06
N LEU A 451 -4.15 15.81 -1.24
CA LEU A 451 -4.73 17.04 -1.78
C LEU A 451 -6.22 16.89 -2.08
N VAL A 452 -6.64 15.79 -2.70
CA VAL A 452 -8.05 15.51 -2.97
C VAL A 452 -8.84 15.39 -1.67
N MET A 453 -8.27 14.71 -0.66
CA MET A 453 -8.88 14.61 0.67
C MET A 453 -9.00 15.98 1.35
N ALA A 454 -7.96 16.82 1.27
CA ALA A 454 -8.01 18.18 1.81
C ALA A 454 -9.16 18.99 1.18
N LYS A 455 -9.32 18.92 -0.14
CA LYS A 455 -10.44 19.55 -0.84
C LYS A 455 -11.80 19.05 -0.34
N MET A 456 -11.95 17.74 -0.19
CA MET A 456 -13.22 17.14 0.19
C MET A 456 -13.61 17.46 1.65
N LEU A 457 -12.61 17.62 2.53
CA LEU A 457 -12.84 17.77 3.96
C LEU A 457 -12.82 19.23 4.46
N PHE A 458 -12.48 20.21 3.62
CA PHE A 458 -12.52 21.63 3.98
C PHE A 458 -13.95 22.17 4.16
N ASP A 459 -14.86 21.84 3.22
CA ASP A 459 -16.31 22.06 3.33
C ASP A 459 -16.99 20.69 3.33
N PRO A 460 -17.03 19.99 4.50
CA PRO A 460 -17.37 18.59 4.54
C PRO A 460 -18.83 18.37 4.11
N PRO A 461 -19.06 17.51 3.12
CA PRO A 461 -20.40 17.05 2.79
C PRO A 461 -21.00 16.30 3.98
N ASN A 462 -22.30 16.06 3.99
CA ASN A 462 -22.94 15.25 5.05
C ASN A 462 -23.08 13.77 4.69
N PHE A 463 -22.64 13.38 3.49
CA PHE A 463 -22.53 12.01 3.03
C PHE A 463 -21.23 11.80 2.24
N LEU A 464 -20.40 10.90 2.69
CA LEU A 464 -19.14 10.53 2.04
C LEU A 464 -19.27 9.16 1.40
N VAL A 465 -18.89 9.06 0.13
CA VAL A 465 -18.75 7.81 -0.62
C VAL A 465 -17.28 7.65 -0.97
N LEU A 466 -16.60 6.61 -0.46
CA LEU A 466 -15.16 6.46 -0.57
C LEU A 466 -14.81 5.09 -1.19
N ASP A 467 -14.16 5.11 -2.36
CA ASP A 467 -13.70 3.90 -3.05
C ASP A 467 -12.19 3.77 -2.89
N GLU A 468 -11.76 2.85 -2.02
CA GLU A 468 -10.37 2.57 -1.68
C GLU A 468 -9.53 3.82 -1.30
N PRO A 469 -9.97 4.63 -0.31
CA PRO A 469 -9.31 5.90 0.02
C PRO A 469 -7.92 5.72 0.65
N THR A 470 -7.58 4.53 1.09
CA THR A 470 -6.30 4.19 1.74
C THR A 470 -5.21 3.72 0.78
N ASN A 471 -5.55 3.46 -0.49
CA ASN A 471 -4.60 3.00 -1.49
C ASN A 471 -3.52 4.05 -1.76
N HIS A 472 -2.27 3.61 -1.87
CA HIS A 472 -1.09 4.46 -2.10
C HIS A 472 -0.76 5.45 -0.98
N LEU A 473 -1.47 5.41 0.16
CA LEU A 473 -1.14 6.23 1.32
C LEU A 473 -0.10 5.54 2.19
N ASP A 474 0.90 6.30 2.66
CA ASP A 474 1.80 5.82 3.70
C ASP A 474 1.07 5.68 5.06
N ILE A 475 1.68 4.95 5.97
CA ILE A 475 1.09 4.62 7.27
C ILE A 475 0.71 5.89 8.07
N ALA A 476 1.52 6.95 8.00
CA ALA A 476 1.26 8.19 8.72
C ALA A 476 0.05 8.94 8.13
N THR A 477 -0.04 8.98 6.81
CA THR A 477 -1.18 9.58 6.09
C THR A 477 -2.47 8.79 6.33
N LYS A 478 -2.41 7.46 6.32
CA LYS A 478 -3.56 6.59 6.69
C LYS A 478 -4.06 6.89 8.09
N GLN A 479 -3.15 7.00 9.06
CA GLN A 479 -3.52 7.32 10.44
C GLN A 479 -4.20 8.68 10.55
N MET A 480 -3.64 9.69 9.89
CA MET A 480 -4.24 11.03 9.85
C MET A 480 -5.66 10.99 9.25
N LEU A 481 -5.84 10.25 8.14
CA LEU A 481 -7.15 10.10 7.50
C LEU A 481 -8.16 9.42 8.44
N ILE A 482 -7.77 8.34 9.12
CA ILE A 482 -8.60 7.65 10.10
C ILE A 482 -9.01 8.60 11.23
N GLU A 483 -8.07 9.34 11.81
CA GLU A 483 -8.36 10.31 12.87
C GLU A 483 -9.32 11.41 12.40
N ALA A 484 -9.12 11.89 11.18
CA ALA A 484 -9.99 12.88 10.57
C ALA A 484 -11.42 12.34 10.39
N LEU A 485 -11.57 11.18 9.73
CA LEU A 485 -12.87 10.57 9.45
C LEU A 485 -13.57 10.03 10.72
N SER A 486 -12.82 9.68 11.76
CA SER A 486 -13.42 9.27 13.04
C SER A 486 -14.24 10.38 13.69
N ARG A 487 -13.84 11.65 13.50
CA ARG A 487 -14.53 12.83 14.01
C ARG A 487 -15.66 13.33 13.10
N TYR A 488 -15.73 12.79 11.88
CA TYR A 488 -16.77 13.18 10.93
C TYR A 488 -18.15 12.66 11.39
N GLU A 489 -19.15 13.55 11.46
CA GLU A 489 -20.49 13.23 11.98
C GLU A 489 -21.52 12.85 10.91
N GLY A 490 -21.16 12.92 9.63
CA GLY A 490 -22.03 12.54 8.51
C GLY A 490 -22.16 11.03 8.32
N ALA A 491 -22.95 10.65 7.30
CA ALA A 491 -23.03 9.27 6.85
C ALA A 491 -21.84 8.92 5.95
N MET A 492 -21.40 7.66 5.97
CA MET A 492 -20.34 7.15 5.09
C MET A 492 -20.74 5.83 4.44
N LEU A 493 -20.37 5.66 3.19
CA LEU A 493 -20.38 4.39 2.47
C LEU A 493 -19.00 4.19 1.85
N PHE A 494 -18.27 3.15 2.22
CA PHE A 494 -16.89 3.01 1.79
C PHE A 494 -16.48 1.56 1.53
N VAL A 495 -15.53 1.42 0.61
CA VAL A 495 -14.78 0.20 0.35
C VAL A 495 -13.35 0.43 0.78
N SER A 496 -12.77 -0.50 1.51
CA SER A 496 -11.34 -0.54 1.82
C SER A 496 -10.89 -1.98 2.10
N HIS A 497 -9.64 -2.27 1.79
CA HIS A 497 -8.97 -3.52 2.16
C HIS A 497 -8.06 -3.36 3.38
N ASP A 498 -8.02 -2.16 3.98
CA ASP A 498 -7.27 -1.85 5.19
C ASP A 498 -8.11 -2.18 6.45
N ARG A 499 -7.76 -3.28 7.15
CA ARG A 499 -8.47 -3.75 8.35
C ARG A 499 -8.56 -2.70 9.45
N HIS A 500 -7.48 -1.93 9.63
CA HIS A 500 -7.45 -0.86 10.64
C HIS A 500 -8.43 0.26 10.30
N PHE A 501 -8.52 0.61 9.02
CA PHE A 501 -9.50 1.58 8.52
C PHE A 501 -10.94 1.07 8.69
N LEU A 502 -11.21 -0.19 8.33
CA LEU A 502 -12.51 -0.83 8.51
C LEU A 502 -12.94 -0.82 9.98
N ALA A 503 -12.07 -1.29 10.88
CA ALA A 503 -12.34 -1.38 12.31
C ALA A 503 -12.55 -0.01 12.97
N ALA A 504 -11.78 1.00 12.58
CA ALA A 504 -11.86 2.33 13.18
C ALA A 504 -13.09 3.14 12.76
N LEU A 505 -13.64 2.90 11.56
CA LEU A 505 -14.64 3.79 10.99
C LEU A 505 -16.02 3.18 10.82
N SER A 506 -16.14 1.86 10.60
CA SER A 506 -17.44 1.24 10.34
C SER A 506 -18.29 1.08 11.60
N ASN A 507 -19.59 1.26 11.45
CA ASN A 507 -20.60 0.85 12.42
C ASN A 507 -21.69 -0.05 11.80
N ARG A 508 -21.54 -0.36 10.51
CA ARG A 508 -22.35 -1.28 9.71
C ARG A 508 -21.45 -1.98 8.70
N VAL A 509 -21.74 -3.23 8.42
CA VAL A 509 -21.06 -4.03 7.40
C VAL A 509 -22.07 -4.49 6.36
N LEU A 510 -21.74 -4.30 5.09
CA LEU A 510 -22.44 -4.83 3.95
C LEU A 510 -21.54 -5.85 3.26
N GLU A 511 -21.89 -7.11 3.39
CA GLU A 511 -21.19 -8.21 2.76
C GLU A 511 -21.85 -8.55 1.41
N LEU A 512 -21.07 -8.54 0.34
CA LEU A 512 -21.48 -8.93 -1.00
C LEU A 512 -20.90 -10.31 -1.30
N THR A 513 -21.77 -11.30 -1.49
CA THR A 513 -21.43 -12.68 -1.84
C THR A 513 -22.15 -13.10 -3.11
N GLU A 514 -21.82 -14.28 -3.63
CA GLU A 514 -22.55 -14.88 -4.77
C GLU A 514 -24.00 -15.20 -4.43
N ASP A 515 -24.30 -15.50 -3.15
CA ASP A 515 -25.65 -15.77 -2.64
C ASP A 515 -26.48 -14.49 -2.42
N GLY A 516 -25.89 -13.31 -2.60
CA GLY A 516 -26.53 -12.02 -2.46
C GLY A 516 -25.86 -11.08 -1.48
N MET A 517 -26.62 -10.15 -0.93
CA MET A 517 -26.19 -9.09 -0.05
C MET A 517 -26.63 -9.37 1.39
N HIS A 518 -25.68 -9.29 2.32
CA HIS A 518 -25.94 -9.47 3.75
C HIS A 518 -25.55 -8.22 4.53
N ALA A 519 -26.51 -7.66 5.25
CA ALA A 519 -26.31 -6.50 6.10
C ALA A 519 -26.13 -6.89 7.57
N TYR A 520 -25.05 -6.45 8.19
CA TYR A 520 -24.76 -6.70 9.60
C TYR A 520 -24.87 -5.38 10.38
N GLY A 521 -25.58 -5.45 11.51
CA GLY A 521 -25.56 -4.41 12.53
C GLY A 521 -24.29 -4.51 13.36
N GLY A 522 -23.59 -3.38 13.53
CA GLY A 522 -22.29 -3.34 14.18
C GLY A 522 -21.15 -3.11 13.20
N GLY A 523 -19.96 -2.78 13.71
CA GLY A 523 -18.79 -2.50 12.90
C GLY A 523 -18.02 -3.74 12.45
N TYR A 524 -16.92 -3.55 11.77
CA TYR A 524 -16.07 -4.62 11.25
C TYR A 524 -15.55 -5.56 12.36
N THR A 525 -15.17 -5.03 13.52
CA THR A 525 -14.70 -5.85 14.65
C THR A 525 -15.79 -6.79 15.14
N GLU A 526 -17.03 -6.29 15.34
CA GLU A 526 -18.16 -7.11 15.73
C GLU A 526 -18.58 -8.13 14.65
N TYR A 527 -18.42 -7.75 13.37
CA TYR A 527 -18.62 -8.67 12.24
C TYR A 527 -17.66 -9.85 12.32
N VAL A 528 -16.36 -9.61 12.52
CA VAL A 528 -15.33 -10.65 12.66
C VAL A 528 -15.61 -11.56 13.87
N GLU A 529 -15.98 -10.98 15.03
CA GLU A 529 -16.31 -11.74 16.23
C GLU A 529 -17.53 -12.66 16.02
N ARG A 530 -18.53 -12.21 15.26
CA ARG A 530 -19.77 -12.95 15.02
C ARG A 530 -19.65 -14.01 13.93
N THR A 531 -18.90 -13.74 12.87
CA THR A 531 -18.76 -14.63 11.71
C THR A 531 -17.58 -15.58 11.85
N GLY A 532 -16.57 -15.23 12.67
CA GLY A 532 -15.33 -15.99 12.82
C GLY A 532 -14.35 -15.83 11.66
N HIS A 533 -14.65 -14.96 10.69
CA HIS A 533 -13.77 -14.71 9.54
C HIS A 533 -13.63 -13.20 9.28
N GLU A 534 -12.47 -12.82 8.75
CA GLU A 534 -12.12 -11.41 8.48
C GLU A 534 -12.58 -10.94 7.10
N ALA A 535 -12.87 -11.88 6.21
CA ALA A 535 -13.32 -11.59 4.85
C ALA A 535 -14.37 -12.60 4.36
N PRO A 536 -15.30 -12.21 3.48
CA PRO A 536 -16.43 -13.03 3.04
C PRO A 536 -16.08 -14.37 2.39
N GLY A 537 -15.01 -14.41 1.60
CA GLY A 537 -14.57 -15.60 0.86
C GLY A 537 -13.85 -16.66 1.69
N LEU A 538 -13.62 -16.40 2.99
CA LEU A 538 -12.90 -17.31 3.90
C LEU A 538 -13.83 -18.25 4.67
N ARG A 539 -15.03 -18.51 4.20
CA ARG A 539 -15.89 -19.52 4.78
C ARG A 539 -15.21 -20.89 4.60
N GLY A 540 -14.54 -21.33 5.69
CA GLY A 540 -13.86 -22.60 5.77
C GLY A 540 -14.77 -23.81 5.70
#